data_0562a84ba228fbab8303fd0b81657fbb
#
_entry.id   0562a84ba228fbab8303fd0b81657fbb
#
_cell.length_a   1.000
_cell.length_b   1.000
_cell.length_c   1.000
_cell.angle_alpha   90.00
_cell.angle_beta   90.00
_cell.angle_gamma   90.00
#
_symmetry.space_group_name_H-M   'P 1'
#
loop_
_entity.id
_entity.type
_entity.pdbx_description
1 polymer ?
#
loop_
_entity_poly.entity_id
_entity_poly.type
_entity_poly.pdbx_seq_one_letter_code
_entity_poly.pdbx_strand_id
1 'polypeptide(L)'
;MDRMEEYKALRDAPEELPPALEGAVARARARARRRRLWRRISAPAGSAAAVFAAFVLLVNLSTPFALACGRVPVLKELAAAVAFSPSLKAAVENDYVQYIGQSATDNGITVHLEYLMADQGGLTLFLSITGPEEATSFMPRATFTTPNGGRLENCSVQMDSVTPGALSNAITVAFKGEEEPQLPESLRLTCEVQAHIPDVTDAGEWTADAVVTFDFPLEQQFRGQGRTVEVNRWLELDGNNIRIVDLELYPTHARLNLEQDPDNAEELQSLDFYLEDKKGNRYEKGSASGLTAMGDSYLFESPYFSDPDSLTLHITKAEWLEKGREYLPIDLNTGEALAEPPEGAGVSARRDEDGSVAVAFYAPMPPGSDEYHL
;
A
#
# COMPACT_ATOMS: atom_id res chain seq x y z
N MET A 1 -56.08 39.13 56.00
CA MET A 1 -54.77 38.52 55.79
C MET A 1 -53.95 39.53 54.98
N ASP A 2 -52.86 39.96 55.57
CA ASP A 2 -52.02 41.03 54.97
C ASP A 2 -51.28 40.48 53.72
N ARG A 3 -51.37 41.20 52.61
CA ARG A 3 -50.69 40.86 51.34
C ARG A 3 -49.17 40.59 51.51
N MET A 4 -48.58 41.15 52.55
CA MET A 4 -47.20 40.99 52.90
C MET A 4 -46.88 39.63 53.54
N GLU A 5 -47.80 39.02 54.24
CA GLU A 5 -47.70 37.69 54.82
C GLU A 5 -47.90 36.62 53.76
N GLU A 6 -48.79 36.85 52.79
CA GLU A 6 -48.99 35.96 51.63
C GLU A 6 -47.77 35.95 50.71
N TYR A 7 -47.15 37.10 50.52
CA TYR A 7 -45.88 37.20 49.74
C TYR A 7 -44.71 36.50 50.45
N LYS A 8 -44.61 36.62 51.77
CA LYS A 8 -43.61 35.91 52.57
C LYS A 8 -43.79 34.41 52.50
N ALA A 9 -45.09 33.93 52.65
CA ALA A 9 -45.40 32.52 52.58
C ALA A 9 -45.08 31.91 51.15
N LEU A 10 -45.31 32.66 50.08
CA LEU A 10 -44.92 32.25 48.70
C LEU A 10 -43.42 32.27 48.49
N ARG A 11 -42.70 33.20 49.11
CA ARG A 11 -41.21 33.27 48.97
C ARG A 11 -40.55 32.16 49.77
N ASP A 12 -41.10 31.78 50.92
CA ASP A 12 -40.49 30.80 51.82
C ASP A 12 -41.05 29.36 51.58
N ALA A 13 -41.99 29.20 50.63
CA ALA A 13 -42.46 27.89 50.18
C ALA A 13 -41.30 27.17 49.45
N PRO A 14 -41.00 25.94 49.85
CA PRO A 14 -39.95 25.17 49.10
C PRO A 14 -40.45 24.95 47.68
N GLU A 15 -39.73 25.56 46.74
CA GLU A 15 -39.93 25.38 45.31
C GLU A 15 -39.53 23.95 44.97
N GLU A 16 -40.51 23.04 44.86
CA GLU A 16 -40.25 21.70 44.33
C GLU A 16 -39.83 21.86 42.86
N LEU A 17 -38.51 21.86 42.63
CA LEU A 17 -37.92 21.87 41.30
C LEU A 17 -38.41 20.64 40.52
N PRO A 18 -38.98 20.81 39.31
CA PRO A 18 -39.37 19.67 38.49
C PRO A 18 -38.21 18.70 38.33
N PRO A 19 -38.44 17.37 38.40
CA PRO A 19 -37.36 16.36 38.30
C PRO A 19 -36.50 16.51 37.05
N ALA A 20 -37.03 17.12 35.99
CA ALA A 20 -36.31 17.43 34.74
C ALA A 20 -35.20 18.49 34.92
N LEU A 21 -35.30 19.34 35.98
CA LEU A 21 -34.29 20.37 36.29
C LEU A 21 -33.20 19.86 37.24
N GLU A 22 -33.45 18.74 37.95
CA GLU A 22 -32.41 18.10 38.74
C GLU A 22 -31.22 17.72 37.88
N GLY A 23 -30.05 18.18 38.20
CA GLY A 23 -28.82 17.95 37.46
C GLY A 23 -28.66 18.79 36.18
N ALA A 24 -29.58 19.70 35.81
CA ALA A 24 -29.44 20.55 34.60
C ALA A 24 -28.17 21.39 34.63
N VAL A 25 -27.82 21.93 35.78
CA VAL A 25 -26.60 22.72 36.00
C VAL A 25 -25.36 21.82 35.86
N ALA A 26 -25.40 20.60 36.40
CA ALA A 26 -24.31 19.63 36.26
C ALA A 26 -24.13 19.19 34.79
N ARG A 27 -25.25 18.90 34.11
CA ARG A 27 -25.24 18.57 32.66
C ARG A 27 -24.73 19.74 31.81
N ALA A 28 -25.11 20.98 32.12
CA ALA A 28 -24.63 22.18 31.42
C ALA A 28 -23.13 22.41 31.65
N ARG A 29 -22.66 22.24 32.89
CA ARG A 29 -21.21 22.32 33.22
C ARG A 29 -20.40 21.22 32.55
N ALA A 30 -20.89 19.99 32.48
CA ALA A 30 -20.28 18.88 31.79
C ALA A 30 -20.17 19.13 30.28
N ARG A 31 -21.27 19.65 29.65
CA ARG A 31 -21.24 20.05 28.22
C ARG A 31 -20.26 21.18 27.95
N ALA A 32 -20.22 22.20 28.84
CA ALA A 32 -19.29 23.31 28.71
C ALA A 32 -17.81 22.89 28.85
N ARG A 33 -17.53 21.95 29.80
CA ARG A 33 -16.19 21.36 29.96
C ARG A 33 -15.80 20.54 28.70
N ARG A 34 -16.69 19.68 28.21
CA ARG A 34 -16.47 18.87 27.00
C ARG A 34 -16.24 19.75 25.77
N ARG A 35 -17.03 20.83 25.61
CA ARG A 35 -16.85 21.80 24.52
C ARG A 35 -15.54 22.58 24.63
N ARG A 36 -15.07 22.93 25.84
CA ARG A 36 -13.76 23.57 26.06
C ARG A 36 -12.60 22.61 25.80
N LEU A 37 -12.71 21.35 26.20
CA LEU A 37 -11.70 20.33 25.88
C LEU A 37 -11.61 20.10 24.37
N TRP A 38 -12.76 19.89 23.71
CA TRP A 38 -12.80 19.73 22.26
C TRP A 38 -12.24 20.93 21.51
N ARG A 39 -12.56 22.15 21.90
CA ARG A 39 -11.96 23.37 21.31
C ARG A 39 -10.47 23.53 21.57
N ARG A 40 -9.93 22.97 22.65
CA ARG A 40 -8.50 22.99 22.95
C ARG A 40 -7.71 21.93 22.20
N ILE A 41 -8.35 20.84 21.83
CA ILE A 41 -7.73 19.71 21.13
C ILE A 41 -7.95 19.82 19.61
N SER A 42 -9.16 20.19 19.17
CA SER A 42 -9.50 20.26 17.74
C SER A 42 -8.99 21.53 17.04
N ALA A 43 -8.82 22.64 17.73
CA ALA A 43 -8.32 23.87 17.10
C ALA A 43 -6.85 23.78 16.68
N PRO A 44 -5.90 23.29 17.52
CA PRO A 44 -4.51 23.13 17.07
C PRO A 44 -4.33 21.95 16.09
N ALA A 45 -5.06 20.83 16.27
CA ALA A 45 -4.98 19.69 15.36
C ALA A 45 -5.58 20.01 13.99
N GLY A 46 -6.75 20.68 13.94
CA GLY A 46 -7.36 21.14 12.69
C GLY A 46 -6.53 22.19 11.95
N SER A 47 -5.80 23.06 12.67
CA SER A 47 -4.92 24.05 12.05
C SER A 47 -3.65 23.40 11.51
N ALA A 48 -3.08 22.40 12.19
CA ALA A 48 -1.90 21.68 11.71
C ALA A 48 -2.23 20.84 10.44
N ALA A 49 -3.35 20.13 10.45
CA ALA A 49 -3.82 19.37 9.29
C ALA A 49 -4.18 20.29 8.11
N ALA A 50 -4.82 21.44 8.35
CA ALA A 50 -5.12 22.42 7.29
C ALA A 50 -3.85 23.08 6.72
N VAL A 51 -2.85 23.38 7.56
CA VAL A 51 -1.55 23.92 7.12
C VAL A 51 -0.80 22.85 6.32
N PHE A 52 -0.82 21.60 6.75
CA PHE A 52 -0.17 20.51 6.03
C PHE A 52 -0.88 20.20 4.70
N ALA A 53 -2.20 20.13 4.67
CA ALA A 53 -2.97 19.98 3.43
C ALA A 53 -2.75 21.16 2.45
N ALA A 54 -2.72 22.40 2.97
CA ALA A 54 -2.38 23.57 2.17
C ALA A 54 -0.93 23.50 1.65
N PHE A 55 0.00 23.01 2.46
CA PHE A 55 1.40 22.81 2.07
C PHE A 55 1.50 21.77 0.94
N VAL A 56 0.86 20.60 1.08
CA VAL A 56 0.86 19.55 0.04
C VAL A 56 0.20 20.05 -1.25
N LEU A 57 -0.93 20.78 -1.15
CA LEU A 57 -1.57 21.41 -2.30
C LEU A 57 -0.63 22.43 -2.98
N LEU A 58 0.07 23.25 -2.22
CA LEU A 58 1.01 24.25 -2.75
C LEU A 58 2.22 23.60 -3.41
N VAL A 59 2.77 22.53 -2.83
CA VAL A 59 3.87 21.76 -3.44
C VAL A 59 3.45 21.13 -4.77
N ASN A 60 2.22 20.63 -4.87
CA ASN A 60 1.73 19.97 -6.10
C ASN A 60 1.23 20.96 -7.17
N LEU A 61 0.73 22.15 -6.78
CA LEU A 61 0.15 23.12 -7.71
C LEU A 61 1.10 24.26 -8.09
N SER A 62 2.22 24.42 -7.37
CA SER A 62 3.13 25.57 -7.58
C SER A 62 4.58 25.13 -7.59
N THR A 63 5.16 25.01 -8.77
CA THR A 63 6.60 24.74 -8.95
C THR A 63 7.48 25.73 -8.15
N PRO A 64 7.20 27.04 -8.08
CA PRO A 64 7.97 27.96 -7.26
C PRO A 64 7.88 27.69 -5.76
N PHE A 65 6.72 27.22 -5.27
CA PHE A 65 6.55 26.85 -3.86
C PHE A 65 7.26 25.54 -3.54
N ALA A 66 7.18 24.55 -4.42
CA ALA A 66 7.93 23.29 -4.29
C ALA A 66 9.45 23.55 -4.22
N LEU A 67 9.97 24.48 -5.04
CA LEU A 67 11.36 24.90 -5.01
C LEU A 67 11.74 25.67 -3.72
N ALA A 68 10.83 26.50 -3.19
CA ALA A 68 11.04 27.22 -1.93
C ALA A 68 11.05 26.26 -0.72
N CYS A 69 10.21 25.22 -0.74
CA CYS A 69 10.18 24.16 0.27
C CYS A 69 11.42 23.26 0.24
N GLY A 70 12.21 23.31 -0.82
CA GLY A 70 13.52 22.64 -0.90
C GLY A 70 14.51 23.03 0.19
N ARG A 71 14.14 23.98 1.06
CA ARG A 71 14.88 24.34 2.29
C ARG A 71 14.49 23.48 3.51
N VAL A 72 13.47 22.61 3.37
CA VAL A 72 13.11 21.59 4.36
C VAL A 72 13.28 20.22 3.66
N PRO A 73 14.47 19.62 3.67
CA PRO A 73 14.83 18.48 2.82
C PRO A 73 13.87 17.30 2.97
N VAL A 74 13.56 16.95 4.22
CA VAL A 74 12.77 15.78 4.60
C VAL A 74 11.35 15.76 4.00
N LEU A 75 10.63 16.90 4.05
CA LEU A 75 9.26 16.98 3.55
C LEU A 75 9.20 16.97 2.01
N LYS A 76 10.22 17.54 1.34
CA LYS A 76 10.30 17.52 -0.12
C LYS A 76 10.54 16.10 -0.64
N GLU A 77 11.44 15.37 0.00
CA GLU A 77 11.81 14.02 -0.39
C GLU A 77 10.64 13.06 -0.19
N LEU A 78 9.94 13.15 0.96
CA LEU A 78 8.74 12.34 1.19
C LEU A 78 7.62 12.69 0.20
N ALA A 79 7.37 13.98 -0.08
CA ALA A 79 6.37 14.40 -1.05
C ALA A 79 6.68 13.88 -2.46
N ALA A 80 7.97 13.83 -2.85
CA ALA A 80 8.40 13.25 -4.11
C ALA A 80 8.22 11.73 -4.13
N ALA A 81 8.58 11.05 -3.04
CA ALA A 81 8.47 9.60 -2.93
C ALA A 81 7.02 9.07 -2.94
N VAL A 82 6.03 9.89 -2.56
CA VAL A 82 4.60 9.50 -2.58
C VAL A 82 3.81 10.12 -3.75
N ALA A 83 4.44 10.93 -4.60
CA ALA A 83 3.74 11.74 -5.61
C ALA A 83 2.95 10.91 -6.65
N PHE A 84 3.39 9.68 -6.91
CA PHE A 84 2.80 8.81 -7.91
C PHE A 84 1.70 7.87 -7.35
N SER A 85 1.50 7.82 -6.01
CA SER A 85 0.43 7.04 -5.39
C SER A 85 -0.55 7.93 -4.66
N PRO A 86 -1.80 8.06 -5.14
CA PRO A 86 -2.88 8.73 -4.44
C PRO A 86 -3.09 8.22 -3.00
N SER A 87 -2.98 6.92 -2.77
CA SER A 87 -3.15 6.30 -1.44
C SER A 87 -2.04 6.71 -0.47
N LEU A 88 -0.78 6.57 -0.87
CA LEU A 88 0.35 6.96 -0.03
C LEU A 88 0.36 8.48 0.23
N LYS A 89 -0.03 9.26 -0.78
CA LYS A 89 -0.20 10.71 -0.63
C LYS A 89 -1.29 11.03 0.39
N ALA A 90 -2.46 10.37 0.29
CA ALA A 90 -3.54 10.53 1.25
C ALA A 90 -3.12 10.07 2.66
N ALA A 91 -2.33 9.00 2.78
CA ALA A 91 -1.76 8.56 4.05
C ALA A 91 -0.88 9.65 4.68
N VAL A 92 0.02 10.26 3.92
CA VAL A 92 0.85 11.38 4.40
C VAL A 92 0.00 12.59 4.79
N GLU A 93 -1.01 12.95 4.00
CA GLU A 93 -1.94 14.07 4.27
C GLU A 93 -2.78 13.87 5.55
N ASN A 94 -2.93 12.62 5.99
CA ASN A 94 -3.65 12.25 7.21
C ASN A 94 -2.71 11.84 8.37
N ASP A 95 -1.44 12.26 8.33
CA ASP A 95 -0.42 11.94 9.33
C ASP A 95 -0.23 10.41 9.55
N TYR A 96 -0.50 9.60 8.51
CA TYR A 96 -0.40 8.15 8.56
C TYR A 96 0.98 7.68 8.05
N VAL A 97 2.02 8.16 8.69
CA VAL A 97 3.42 7.82 8.41
C VAL A 97 4.24 7.84 9.70
N GLN A 98 5.01 6.79 9.92
CA GLN A 98 5.91 6.68 11.07
C GLN A 98 7.33 7.07 10.65
N TYR A 99 7.93 8.03 11.35
CA TYR A 99 9.36 8.36 11.17
C TYR A 99 10.23 7.37 11.94
N ILE A 100 11.21 6.79 11.26
CA ILE A 100 12.18 5.85 11.82
C ILE A 100 13.55 6.53 12.04
N GLY A 101 14.09 7.19 11.03
CA GLY A 101 15.30 7.99 11.11
C GLY A 101 16.56 7.22 11.52
N GLN A 102 16.69 5.96 11.10
CA GLN A 102 17.84 5.11 11.39
C GLN A 102 18.77 5.01 10.19
N SER A 103 20.08 4.89 10.46
CA SER A 103 21.08 4.70 9.41
C SER A 103 22.05 3.61 9.82
N ALA A 104 22.46 2.79 8.86
CA ALA A 104 23.47 1.76 9.05
C ALA A 104 24.39 1.69 7.84
N THR A 105 25.66 1.41 8.08
CA THR A 105 26.70 1.38 7.05
C THR A 105 27.43 0.05 7.09
N ASP A 106 27.65 -0.56 5.94
CA ASP A 106 28.50 -1.71 5.73
C ASP A 106 29.23 -1.56 4.38
N ASN A 107 30.48 -1.95 4.32
CA ASN A 107 31.35 -1.91 3.14
C ASN A 107 31.28 -0.59 2.32
N GLY A 108 31.11 0.57 3.00
CA GLY A 108 31.04 1.88 2.35
C GLY A 108 29.68 2.21 1.74
N ILE A 109 28.67 1.33 1.87
CA ILE A 109 27.29 1.58 1.51
C ILE A 109 26.50 1.92 2.78
N THR A 110 25.78 3.03 2.75
CA THR A 110 24.94 3.48 3.86
C THR A 110 23.48 3.44 3.45
N VAL A 111 22.67 2.73 4.22
CA VAL A 111 21.21 2.71 4.09
C VAL A 111 20.61 3.60 5.17
N HIS A 112 19.77 4.52 4.78
CA HIS A 112 18.97 5.37 5.66
C HIS A 112 17.52 4.90 5.59
N LEU A 113 17.01 4.31 6.67
CA LEU A 113 15.60 3.95 6.83
C LEU A 113 14.87 5.15 7.43
N GLU A 114 14.16 5.92 6.61
CA GLU A 114 13.57 7.20 6.98
C GLU A 114 12.14 7.05 7.52
N TYR A 115 11.27 6.39 6.77
CA TYR A 115 9.85 6.30 7.09
C TYR A 115 9.29 4.90 6.88
N LEU A 116 8.19 4.65 7.57
CA LEU A 116 7.36 3.46 7.44
C LEU A 116 5.89 3.85 7.39
N MET A 117 5.14 3.23 6.49
CA MET A 117 3.69 3.13 6.54
C MET A 117 3.32 1.67 6.72
N ALA A 118 2.42 1.35 7.64
CA ALA A 118 1.96 -0.02 7.86
C ALA A 118 0.48 -0.05 8.21
N ASP A 119 -0.22 -1.08 7.77
CA ASP A 119 -1.59 -1.39 8.10
C ASP A 119 -1.81 -2.92 8.11
N GLN A 120 -3.04 -3.40 8.28
CA GLN A 120 -3.31 -4.84 8.28
C GLN A 120 -3.02 -5.51 6.94
N GLY A 121 -3.07 -4.79 5.84
CA GLY A 121 -2.81 -5.31 4.48
C GLY A 121 -1.34 -5.39 4.13
N GLY A 122 -0.46 -4.63 4.80
CA GLY A 122 0.95 -4.62 4.47
C GLY A 122 1.77 -3.53 5.13
N LEU A 123 2.98 -3.34 4.61
CA LEU A 123 3.88 -2.24 5.01
C LEU A 123 4.70 -1.74 3.82
N THR A 124 5.01 -0.46 3.84
CA THR A 124 5.89 0.20 2.86
C THR A 124 6.99 0.94 3.60
N LEU A 125 8.25 0.65 3.24
CA LEU A 125 9.43 1.29 3.78
C LEU A 125 9.99 2.30 2.79
N PHE A 126 10.28 3.49 3.30
CA PHE A 126 10.95 4.55 2.57
C PHE A 126 12.39 4.63 3.04
N LEU A 127 13.30 4.41 2.11
CA LEU A 127 14.73 4.44 2.38
C LEU A 127 15.48 5.18 1.29
N SER A 128 16.66 5.68 1.63
CA SER A 128 17.66 6.15 0.68
C SER A 128 18.97 5.39 0.89
N ILE A 129 19.73 5.21 -0.19
CA ILE A 129 21.00 4.49 -0.16
C ILE A 129 22.08 5.37 -0.76
N THR A 130 23.22 5.45 -0.08
CA THR A 130 24.42 6.11 -0.57
C THR A 130 25.60 5.14 -0.54
N GLY A 131 26.54 5.28 -1.46
CA GLY A 131 27.68 4.37 -1.60
C GLY A 131 28.73 4.89 -2.55
N PRO A 132 29.44 4.02 -3.29
CA PRO A 132 30.43 4.42 -4.28
C PRO A 132 29.88 5.42 -5.30
N GLU A 133 30.70 6.40 -5.70
CA GLU A 133 30.30 7.45 -6.68
C GLU A 133 29.97 6.86 -8.06
N GLU A 134 30.54 5.70 -8.39
CA GLU A 134 30.34 5.00 -9.65
C GLU A 134 29.01 4.25 -9.72
N ALA A 135 28.34 4.01 -8.58
CA ALA A 135 27.06 3.31 -8.53
C ALA A 135 25.94 4.18 -9.12
N THR A 136 25.22 3.62 -10.09
CA THR A 136 24.07 4.29 -10.75
C THR A 136 22.75 3.94 -10.10
N SER A 137 22.67 2.78 -9.43
CA SER A 137 21.52 2.35 -8.63
C SER A 137 21.93 1.33 -7.58
N PHE A 138 21.05 1.12 -6.61
CA PHE A 138 21.17 0.09 -5.59
C PHE A 138 19.94 -0.80 -5.63
N MET A 139 20.14 -2.11 -5.56
CA MET A 139 19.06 -3.09 -5.44
C MET A 139 19.06 -3.66 -4.02
N PRO A 140 18.08 -3.30 -3.19
CA PRO A 140 17.92 -3.89 -1.86
C PRO A 140 17.24 -5.26 -1.94
N ARG A 141 17.61 -6.19 -1.06
CA ARG A 141 16.83 -7.37 -0.69
C ARG A 141 16.48 -7.33 0.78
N ALA A 142 15.22 -7.52 1.10
CA ALA A 142 14.70 -7.37 2.44
C ALA A 142 14.28 -8.71 3.03
N THR A 143 14.69 -8.98 4.26
CA THR A 143 14.18 -10.07 5.09
C THR A 143 13.66 -9.49 6.40
N PHE A 144 12.41 -9.82 6.72
CA PHE A 144 11.77 -9.37 7.95
C PHE A 144 11.66 -10.48 8.96
N THR A 145 12.06 -10.19 10.20
CA THR A 145 11.92 -11.09 11.34
C THR A 145 11.34 -10.35 12.53
N THR A 146 10.70 -11.09 13.42
CA THR A 146 10.36 -10.59 14.75
C THR A 146 11.60 -10.58 15.64
N PRO A 147 11.62 -9.85 16.76
CA PRO A 147 12.74 -9.87 17.70
C PRO A 147 13.06 -11.27 18.23
N ASN A 148 12.11 -12.18 18.23
CA ASN A 148 12.27 -13.58 18.66
C ASN A 148 12.79 -14.49 17.54
N GLY A 149 13.12 -13.94 16.35
CA GLY A 149 13.67 -14.67 15.22
C GLY A 149 12.65 -15.35 14.31
N GLY A 150 11.33 -15.22 14.57
CA GLY A 150 10.29 -15.69 13.66
C GLY A 150 10.27 -14.83 12.38
N ARG A 151 10.15 -15.44 11.20
CA ARG A 151 9.96 -14.73 9.94
C ARG A 151 8.53 -14.22 9.82
N LEU A 152 8.33 -13.14 9.07
CA LEU A 152 7.01 -12.80 8.55
C LEU A 152 6.63 -13.84 7.51
N GLU A 153 5.53 -14.54 7.78
CA GLU A 153 4.98 -15.57 6.90
C GLU A 153 3.80 -15.00 6.09
N ASN A 154 3.38 -15.72 5.05
CA ASN A 154 2.23 -15.35 4.23
C ASN A 154 2.28 -13.92 3.71
N CYS A 155 3.43 -13.49 3.20
CA CYS A 155 3.60 -12.18 2.59
C CYS A 155 4.33 -12.27 1.24
N SER A 156 4.06 -11.31 0.37
CA SER A 156 4.88 -11.01 -0.79
C SER A 156 5.71 -9.77 -0.49
N VAL A 157 6.99 -9.80 -0.85
CA VAL A 157 7.89 -8.66 -0.70
C VAL A 157 8.32 -8.22 -2.09
N GLN A 158 8.01 -6.96 -2.43
CA GLN A 158 8.53 -6.30 -3.60
C GLN A 158 9.65 -5.36 -3.20
N MET A 159 10.67 -5.32 -4.04
CA MET A 159 11.82 -4.45 -3.85
C MET A 159 12.13 -3.76 -5.18
N ASP A 160 12.27 -2.45 -5.11
CA ASP A 160 12.57 -1.61 -6.26
C ASP A 160 13.99 -1.06 -6.16
N SER A 161 14.61 -0.78 -7.30
CA SER A 161 15.92 -0.16 -7.32
C SER A 161 15.89 1.27 -6.80
N VAL A 162 16.92 1.65 -6.08
CA VAL A 162 17.05 2.97 -5.44
C VAL A 162 18.12 3.78 -6.17
N THR A 163 17.76 4.98 -6.62
CA THR A 163 18.73 5.95 -7.12
C THR A 163 19.59 6.48 -5.98
N PRO A 164 20.92 6.60 -6.12
CA PRO A 164 21.80 7.05 -5.07
C PRO A 164 21.33 8.36 -4.40
N GLY A 165 21.17 8.34 -3.09
CA GLY A 165 20.76 9.47 -2.27
C GLY A 165 19.30 9.92 -2.41
N ALA A 166 18.50 9.31 -3.28
CA ALA A 166 17.07 9.62 -3.40
C ALA A 166 16.26 8.82 -2.38
N LEU A 167 15.26 9.47 -1.75
CA LEU A 167 14.27 8.77 -0.93
C LEU A 167 13.28 8.05 -1.86
N SER A 168 13.07 6.77 -1.61
CA SER A 168 12.19 5.91 -2.41
C SER A 168 11.38 4.97 -1.51
N ASN A 169 10.18 4.58 -1.95
CA ASN A 169 9.38 3.49 -1.37
C ASN A 169 9.93 2.11 -1.80
N ALA A 170 11.20 1.87 -1.54
CA ALA A 170 11.96 0.78 -2.14
C ALA A 170 11.54 -0.64 -1.70
N ILE A 171 10.80 -0.79 -0.60
CA ILE A 171 10.38 -2.08 -0.08
C ILE A 171 8.91 -2.03 0.27
N THR A 172 8.12 -2.85 -0.40
CA THR A 172 6.68 -3.02 -0.12
C THR A 172 6.40 -4.47 0.24
N VAL A 173 5.72 -4.68 1.35
CA VAL A 173 5.26 -6.00 1.82
C VAL A 173 3.74 -6.02 1.79
N ALA A 174 3.17 -6.99 1.11
CA ALA A 174 1.73 -7.25 1.15
C ALA A 174 1.46 -8.61 1.82
N PHE A 175 0.56 -8.63 2.79
CA PHE A 175 0.18 -9.84 3.49
C PHE A 175 -0.84 -10.63 2.68
N LYS A 176 -0.73 -11.97 2.73
CA LYS A 176 -1.62 -12.92 2.06
C LYS A 176 -2.38 -13.71 3.11
N GLY A 177 -3.62 -14.06 2.83
CA GLY A 177 -4.40 -15.04 3.58
C GLY A 177 -5.66 -14.46 4.21
N GLU A 178 -6.54 -15.39 4.61
CA GLU A 178 -7.86 -15.11 5.23
C GLU A 178 -7.74 -14.65 6.69
N GLU A 179 -6.61 -14.94 7.35
CA GLU A 179 -6.36 -14.50 8.72
C GLU A 179 -5.62 -13.16 8.68
N GLU A 180 -6.22 -12.15 9.29
CA GLU A 180 -5.59 -10.84 9.47
C GLU A 180 -4.25 -11.00 10.20
N PRO A 181 -3.11 -10.70 9.56
CA PRO A 181 -1.82 -10.81 10.23
C PRO A 181 -1.77 -9.79 11.36
N GLN A 182 -1.54 -10.26 12.57
CA GLN A 182 -1.25 -9.37 13.68
C GLN A 182 0.18 -8.88 13.54
N LEU A 183 0.35 -7.66 13.10
CA LEU A 183 1.66 -7.03 13.05
C LEU A 183 2.29 -7.01 14.45
N PRO A 184 3.52 -7.48 14.60
CA PRO A 184 4.21 -7.50 15.89
C PRO A 184 4.49 -6.07 16.38
N GLU A 185 4.83 -5.92 17.66
CA GLU A 185 5.19 -4.61 18.24
C GLU A 185 6.49 -4.03 17.69
N SER A 186 7.34 -4.87 17.15
CA SER A 186 8.59 -4.47 16.52
C SER A 186 9.01 -5.48 15.46
N LEU A 187 9.76 -4.99 14.48
CA LEU A 187 10.34 -5.78 13.41
C LEU A 187 11.83 -5.56 13.33
N ARG A 188 12.52 -6.58 12.87
CA ARG A 188 13.90 -6.51 12.40
C ARG A 188 13.90 -6.64 10.88
N LEU A 189 14.46 -5.65 10.20
CA LEU A 189 14.79 -5.69 8.78
C LEU A 189 16.27 -6.03 8.63
N THR A 190 16.57 -7.10 7.90
CA THR A 190 17.90 -7.31 7.31
C THR A 190 17.82 -6.91 5.86
N CYS A 191 18.61 -5.93 5.47
CA CYS A 191 18.68 -5.39 4.13
C CYS A 191 20.04 -5.74 3.51
N GLU A 192 20.02 -6.61 2.53
CA GLU A 192 21.16 -6.91 1.66
C GLU A 192 21.11 -5.94 0.49
N VAL A 193 22.20 -5.31 0.14
CA VAL A 193 22.26 -4.30 -0.93
C VAL A 193 23.30 -4.69 -1.96
N GLN A 194 22.90 -4.67 -3.22
CA GLN A 194 23.80 -4.79 -4.38
C GLN A 194 23.88 -3.43 -5.08
N ALA A 195 25.09 -2.95 -5.33
CA ALA A 195 25.36 -1.74 -6.11
C ALA A 195 25.47 -2.09 -7.60
N HIS A 196 24.72 -1.38 -8.44
CA HIS A 196 24.88 -1.49 -9.89
C HIS A 196 25.90 -0.46 -10.37
N ILE A 197 27.04 -0.94 -10.85
CA ILE A 197 28.11 -0.14 -11.42
C ILE A 197 28.18 -0.47 -12.93
N PRO A 198 28.01 0.51 -13.83
CA PRO A 198 28.14 0.28 -15.29
C PRO A 198 29.50 -0.37 -15.64
N ASP A 199 29.50 -1.22 -16.64
CA ASP A 199 30.70 -1.94 -17.14
C ASP A 199 31.30 -3.00 -16.19
N VAL A 200 30.72 -3.21 -14.99
CA VAL A 200 31.02 -4.37 -14.17
C VAL A 200 30.05 -5.47 -14.57
N THR A 201 30.56 -6.53 -15.22
CA THR A 201 29.73 -7.67 -15.63
C THR A 201 29.28 -8.42 -14.38
N ASP A 202 27.99 -8.33 -14.04
CA ASP A 202 27.39 -9.21 -13.06
C ASP A 202 27.57 -10.67 -13.52
N ALA A 203 28.18 -11.48 -12.66
CA ALA A 203 28.46 -12.89 -12.96
C ALA A 203 27.17 -13.77 -12.90
N GLY A 204 26.01 -13.16 -12.99
CA GLY A 204 24.71 -13.86 -13.06
C GLY A 204 24.17 -14.38 -11.73
N GLU A 205 24.97 -14.38 -10.65
CA GLU A 205 24.54 -14.81 -9.33
C GLU A 205 24.45 -13.59 -8.40
N TRP A 206 23.33 -13.42 -7.71
CA TRP A 206 23.14 -12.33 -6.76
C TRP A 206 24.15 -12.43 -5.61
N THR A 207 24.92 -11.36 -5.42
CA THR A 207 25.83 -11.20 -4.28
C THR A 207 25.60 -9.86 -3.62
N ALA A 208 25.47 -9.84 -2.29
CA ALA A 208 25.33 -8.60 -1.56
C ALA A 208 26.69 -7.91 -1.40
N ASP A 209 26.76 -6.62 -1.75
CA ASP A 209 27.93 -5.78 -1.49
C ASP A 209 27.93 -5.27 -0.05
N ALA A 210 26.75 -5.12 0.56
CA ALA A 210 26.58 -4.72 1.95
C ALA A 210 25.39 -5.41 2.60
N VAL A 211 25.46 -5.64 3.92
CA VAL A 211 24.38 -6.19 4.72
C VAL A 211 24.18 -5.33 5.96
N VAL A 212 23.03 -4.72 6.08
CA VAL A 212 22.67 -3.88 7.23
C VAL A 212 21.43 -4.39 7.94
N THR A 213 21.29 -4.07 9.21
CA THR A 213 20.14 -4.50 10.01
C THR A 213 19.56 -3.33 10.79
N PHE A 214 18.23 -3.25 10.82
CA PHE A 214 17.46 -2.26 11.54
C PHE A 214 16.47 -2.93 12.48
N ASP A 215 16.42 -2.50 13.72
CA ASP A 215 15.37 -2.85 14.68
C ASP A 215 14.48 -1.63 14.89
N PHE A 216 13.19 -1.74 14.61
CA PHE A 216 12.27 -0.62 14.76
C PHE A 216 10.92 -1.05 15.33
N PRO A 217 10.30 -0.20 16.17
CA PRO A 217 8.96 -0.44 16.69
C PRO A 217 7.92 -0.16 15.61
N LEU A 218 6.80 -0.88 15.68
CA LEU A 218 5.58 -0.55 14.98
C LEU A 218 4.61 0.12 15.96
N GLU A 219 4.36 1.41 15.79
CA GLU A 219 3.42 2.13 16.64
C GLU A 219 2.02 1.55 16.52
N GLN A 220 1.28 1.52 17.64
CA GLN A 220 -0.04 0.87 17.71
C GLN A 220 -1.04 1.40 16.67
N GLN A 221 -0.97 2.68 16.33
CA GLN A 221 -1.85 3.30 15.34
C GLN A 221 -1.65 2.76 13.91
N PHE A 222 -0.53 2.09 13.63
CA PHE A 222 -0.23 1.49 12.31
C PHE A 222 -0.43 -0.03 12.29
N ARG A 223 -0.89 -0.65 13.38
CA ARG A 223 -0.99 -2.12 13.50
C ARG A 223 -2.39 -2.70 13.32
N GLY A 224 -3.39 -1.91 13.10
CA GLY A 224 -4.76 -2.40 13.13
C GLY A 224 -5.73 -1.57 12.30
N GLN A 225 -5.25 -0.89 11.27
CA GLN A 225 -6.09 -0.05 10.42
C GLN A 225 -6.48 -0.81 9.16
N GLY A 226 -7.77 -0.95 8.96
CA GLY A 226 -8.37 -1.59 7.81
C GLY A 226 -9.86 -1.78 8.05
N ARG A 227 -10.62 -2.00 6.98
CA ARG A 227 -12.02 -2.42 7.02
C ARG A 227 -12.35 -3.29 5.84
N THR A 228 -13.16 -4.30 6.05
CA THR A 228 -13.65 -5.20 5.02
C THR A 228 -15.11 -4.90 4.70
N VAL A 229 -15.44 -4.86 3.43
CA VAL A 229 -16.79 -4.72 2.90
C VAL A 229 -17.15 -6.01 2.19
N GLU A 230 -17.99 -6.82 2.83
CA GLU A 230 -18.53 -8.04 2.26
C GLU A 230 -19.39 -7.73 1.02
N VAL A 231 -19.09 -8.37 -0.10
CA VAL A 231 -19.81 -8.21 -1.38
C VAL A 231 -20.57 -9.47 -1.74
N ASN A 232 -19.90 -10.62 -1.75
CA ASN A 232 -20.46 -11.95 -2.03
C ASN A 232 -21.37 -12.00 -3.27
N ARG A 233 -20.89 -11.48 -4.41
CA ARG A 233 -21.69 -11.35 -5.63
C ARG A 233 -21.05 -12.05 -6.81
N TRP A 234 -21.82 -12.94 -7.46
CA TRP A 234 -21.45 -13.56 -8.70
C TRP A 234 -21.68 -12.62 -9.89
N LEU A 235 -20.75 -12.63 -10.81
CA LEU A 235 -20.77 -11.93 -12.10
C LEU A 235 -20.45 -12.94 -13.20
N GLU A 236 -21.13 -12.79 -14.34
CA GLU A 236 -20.79 -13.50 -15.56
C GLU A 236 -20.01 -12.55 -16.48
N LEU A 237 -18.84 -12.95 -16.88
CA LEU A 237 -17.95 -12.22 -17.80
C LEU A 237 -17.47 -13.18 -18.87
N ASP A 238 -17.77 -12.87 -20.14
CA ASP A 238 -17.34 -13.64 -21.32
C ASP A 238 -17.71 -15.14 -21.27
N GLY A 239 -18.83 -15.48 -20.59
CA GLY A 239 -19.29 -16.85 -20.40
C GLY A 239 -18.67 -17.59 -19.23
N ASN A 240 -17.79 -16.95 -18.45
CA ASN A 240 -17.20 -17.47 -17.23
C ASN A 240 -17.76 -16.73 -16.00
N ASN A 241 -17.83 -17.42 -14.86
CA ASN A 241 -18.35 -16.87 -13.62
C ASN A 241 -17.23 -16.55 -12.64
N ILE A 242 -17.27 -15.36 -12.08
CA ILE A 242 -16.42 -14.94 -10.95
C ILE A 242 -17.29 -14.45 -9.80
N ARG A 243 -16.86 -14.66 -8.59
CA ARG A 243 -17.47 -14.07 -7.39
C ARG A 243 -16.57 -12.97 -6.84
N ILE A 244 -17.13 -11.78 -6.70
CA ILE A 244 -16.52 -10.75 -5.87
C ILE A 244 -16.81 -11.14 -4.43
N VAL A 245 -15.78 -11.56 -3.69
CA VAL A 245 -15.90 -12.00 -2.29
C VAL A 245 -16.09 -10.80 -1.39
N ASP A 246 -15.11 -9.94 -1.37
CA ASP A 246 -15.09 -8.73 -0.54
C ASP A 246 -14.16 -7.65 -1.11
N LEU A 247 -14.20 -6.51 -0.45
CA LEU A 247 -13.33 -5.36 -0.69
C LEU A 247 -12.69 -4.97 0.64
N GLU A 248 -11.39 -5.10 0.74
CA GLU A 248 -10.60 -4.67 1.88
C GLU A 248 -10.02 -3.29 1.63
N LEU A 249 -10.24 -2.37 2.54
CA LEU A 249 -9.80 -0.98 2.45
C LEU A 249 -8.78 -0.69 3.54
N TYR A 250 -7.56 -0.44 3.16
CA TYR A 250 -6.45 -0.09 4.03
C TYR A 250 -6.00 1.35 3.80
N PRO A 251 -5.32 1.99 4.75
CA PRO A 251 -4.75 3.32 4.59
C PRO A 251 -3.79 3.47 3.41
N THR A 252 -3.00 2.45 3.10
CA THR A 252 -1.97 2.51 2.05
C THR A 252 -2.42 1.96 0.69
N HIS A 253 -3.38 1.04 0.68
CA HIS A 253 -3.92 0.40 -0.53
C HIS A 253 -5.31 -0.18 -0.28
N ALA A 254 -5.95 -0.68 -1.32
CA ALA A 254 -7.15 -1.50 -1.21
C ALA A 254 -6.94 -2.83 -1.93
N ARG A 255 -7.75 -3.83 -1.56
CA ARG A 255 -7.70 -5.17 -2.13
C ARG A 255 -9.10 -5.62 -2.52
N LEU A 256 -9.25 -6.11 -3.74
CA LEU A 256 -10.46 -6.77 -4.23
C LEU A 256 -10.18 -8.28 -4.27
N ASN A 257 -10.93 -9.04 -3.49
CA ASN A 257 -10.81 -10.50 -3.43
C ASN A 257 -11.87 -11.14 -4.31
N LEU A 258 -11.41 -12.04 -5.18
CA LEU A 258 -12.23 -12.78 -6.13
C LEU A 258 -12.20 -14.26 -5.83
N GLU A 259 -13.16 -14.99 -6.40
CA GLU A 259 -13.18 -16.44 -6.49
C GLU A 259 -13.71 -16.81 -7.89
N GLN A 260 -13.05 -17.74 -8.55
CA GLN A 260 -13.47 -18.24 -9.84
C GLN A 260 -14.34 -19.48 -9.67
N ASP A 261 -15.37 -19.62 -10.50
CA ASP A 261 -16.17 -20.84 -10.53
C ASP A 261 -15.29 -22.00 -11.04
N PRO A 262 -15.16 -23.10 -10.27
CA PRO A 262 -14.37 -24.25 -10.72
C PRO A 262 -14.89 -24.88 -12.01
N ASP A 263 -16.18 -24.69 -12.35
CA ASP A 263 -16.81 -25.19 -13.56
C ASP A 263 -16.58 -24.31 -14.79
N ASN A 264 -15.89 -23.17 -14.67
CA ASN A 264 -15.50 -22.34 -15.81
C ASN A 264 -14.65 -23.16 -16.80
N ALA A 265 -14.84 -22.92 -18.09
CA ALA A 265 -14.02 -23.53 -19.14
C ALA A 265 -12.62 -22.89 -19.23
N GLU A 266 -12.49 -21.66 -18.78
CA GLU A 266 -11.28 -20.85 -18.82
C GLU A 266 -10.92 -20.37 -17.41
N GLU A 267 -9.66 -20.02 -17.22
CA GLU A 267 -9.11 -19.45 -15.98
C GLU A 267 -8.78 -17.98 -16.18
N LEU A 268 -9.22 -17.12 -15.25
CA LEU A 268 -8.95 -15.68 -15.28
C LEU A 268 -7.45 -15.43 -15.05
N GLN A 269 -6.80 -14.83 -16.03
CA GLN A 269 -5.37 -14.47 -15.95
C GLN A 269 -5.19 -13.02 -15.49
N SER A 270 -6.05 -12.12 -15.96
CA SER A 270 -5.99 -10.69 -15.66
C SER A 270 -7.36 -10.07 -15.66
N LEU A 271 -7.57 -9.14 -14.74
CA LEU A 271 -8.78 -8.33 -14.65
C LEU A 271 -8.38 -6.86 -14.55
N ASP A 272 -8.81 -6.04 -15.52
CA ASP A 272 -8.68 -4.60 -15.45
C ASP A 272 -9.97 -3.96 -14.96
N PHE A 273 -9.86 -3.14 -13.95
CA PHE A 273 -10.98 -2.48 -13.32
C PHE A 273 -10.56 -1.20 -12.61
N TYR A 274 -11.53 -0.39 -12.25
CA TYR A 274 -11.39 0.70 -11.29
C TYR A 274 -12.66 0.81 -10.45
N LEU A 275 -12.53 1.40 -9.28
CA LEU A 275 -13.66 1.81 -8.47
C LEU A 275 -13.92 3.30 -8.66
N GLU A 276 -15.19 3.71 -8.64
CA GLU A 276 -15.58 5.11 -8.74
C GLU A 276 -16.56 5.47 -7.62
N ASP A 277 -16.33 6.59 -6.96
CA ASP A 277 -17.25 7.14 -5.96
C ASP A 277 -18.31 8.02 -6.61
N LYS A 278 -19.34 8.44 -5.85
CA LYS A 278 -20.42 9.33 -6.33
C LYS A 278 -19.93 10.71 -6.79
N LYS A 279 -18.71 11.10 -6.45
CA LYS A 279 -18.11 12.39 -6.84
C LYS A 279 -17.32 12.27 -8.13
N GLY A 280 -17.17 11.05 -8.67
CA GLY A 280 -16.39 10.75 -9.87
C GLY A 280 -14.90 10.57 -9.61
N ASN A 281 -14.48 10.40 -8.35
CA ASN A 281 -13.09 10.03 -8.05
C ASN A 281 -12.89 8.56 -8.41
N ARG A 282 -11.80 8.26 -9.12
CA ARG A 282 -11.43 6.91 -9.53
C ARG A 282 -10.27 6.39 -8.71
N TYR A 283 -10.36 5.12 -8.36
CA TYR A 283 -9.36 4.35 -7.65
C TYR A 283 -8.96 3.19 -8.55
N GLU A 284 -7.79 3.32 -9.15
CA GLU A 284 -7.30 2.42 -10.19
C GLU A 284 -6.19 1.51 -9.65
N LYS A 285 -5.77 0.51 -10.40
CA LYS A 285 -4.58 -0.27 -10.08
C LYS A 285 -3.40 0.70 -9.93
N GLY A 286 -2.79 0.73 -8.75
CA GLY A 286 -1.72 1.66 -8.43
C GLY A 286 -0.40 1.22 -9.02
N SER A 287 0.39 2.18 -9.46
CA SER A 287 1.81 1.97 -9.81
C SER A 287 2.72 1.93 -8.58
N ALA A 288 2.17 2.22 -7.39
CA ALA A 288 2.96 2.43 -6.19
C ALA A 288 3.47 1.15 -5.53
N SER A 289 2.75 0.06 -5.67
CA SER A 289 3.12 -1.19 -5.01
C SER A 289 3.83 -2.17 -5.92
N GLY A 290 3.80 -1.98 -7.26
CA GLY A 290 4.24 -2.98 -8.24
C GLY A 290 3.58 -4.37 -8.08
N LEU A 291 2.95 -4.60 -6.91
CA LEU A 291 2.12 -5.77 -6.64
C LEU A 291 0.71 -5.45 -7.14
N THR A 292 0.38 -5.89 -8.35
CA THR A 292 -0.93 -5.65 -8.94
C THR A 292 -1.92 -6.77 -8.68
N ALA A 293 -1.43 -7.97 -8.41
CA ALA A 293 -2.24 -9.14 -8.07
C ALA A 293 -1.49 -10.13 -7.19
N MET A 294 -2.22 -10.85 -6.35
CA MET A 294 -1.73 -11.97 -5.55
C MET A 294 -2.73 -13.13 -5.65
N GLY A 295 -2.58 -13.98 -6.68
CA GLY A 295 -3.60 -14.97 -7.02
C GLY A 295 -4.91 -14.28 -7.41
N ASP A 296 -6.01 -14.65 -6.76
CA ASP A 296 -7.34 -14.05 -7.01
C ASP A 296 -7.58 -12.72 -6.25
N SER A 297 -6.53 -12.08 -5.73
CA SER A 297 -6.59 -10.78 -5.04
C SER A 297 -5.91 -9.70 -5.85
N TYR A 298 -6.60 -8.58 -6.08
CA TYR A 298 -6.11 -7.44 -6.86
C TYR A 298 -5.91 -6.22 -5.96
N LEU A 299 -4.70 -5.65 -6.01
CA LEU A 299 -4.32 -4.45 -5.25
C LEU A 299 -4.52 -3.20 -6.11
N PHE A 300 -5.03 -2.14 -5.48
CA PHE A 300 -5.32 -0.86 -6.14
C PHE A 300 -5.32 0.31 -5.16
N GLU A 301 -5.48 1.55 -5.68
CA GLU A 301 -5.51 2.75 -4.85
C GLU A 301 -6.71 2.79 -3.91
N SER A 302 -6.50 3.22 -2.67
CA SER A 302 -7.48 3.11 -1.59
C SER A 302 -8.34 4.36 -1.42
N PRO A 303 -9.66 4.20 -1.32
CA PRO A 303 -10.57 5.25 -0.88
C PRO A 303 -10.65 5.43 0.65
N TYR A 304 -9.77 4.79 1.44
CA TYR A 304 -9.85 4.70 2.89
C TYR A 304 -10.07 6.07 3.57
N PHE A 305 -9.23 7.04 3.26
CA PHE A 305 -9.30 8.38 3.87
C PHE A 305 -10.40 9.28 3.29
N SER A 306 -10.85 9.01 2.08
CA SER A 306 -11.97 9.73 1.47
C SER A 306 -13.33 9.26 1.98
N ASP A 307 -13.38 8.04 2.57
CA ASP A 307 -14.54 7.40 3.19
C ASP A 307 -15.86 7.61 2.42
N PRO A 308 -15.95 7.16 1.15
CA PRO A 308 -17.12 7.40 0.33
C PRO A 308 -18.31 6.55 0.80
N ASP A 309 -19.52 7.10 0.71
CA ASP A 309 -20.77 6.39 1.04
C ASP A 309 -21.03 5.16 0.15
N SER A 310 -20.51 5.15 -1.06
CA SER A 310 -20.62 4.04 -2.01
C SER A 310 -19.52 4.09 -3.05
N LEU A 311 -19.19 2.89 -3.56
CA LEU A 311 -18.27 2.67 -4.65
C LEU A 311 -18.97 1.85 -5.75
N THR A 312 -18.67 2.16 -7.01
CA THR A 312 -19.08 1.39 -8.17
C THR A 312 -17.86 0.72 -8.78
N LEU A 313 -17.90 -0.60 -8.95
CA LEU A 313 -16.89 -1.36 -9.66
C LEU A 313 -17.14 -1.29 -11.17
N HIS A 314 -16.15 -0.83 -11.90
CA HIS A 314 -16.14 -0.80 -13.37
C HIS A 314 -15.09 -1.78 -13.87
N ILE A 315 -15.52 -2.91 -14.43
CA ILE A 315 -14.63 -3.87 -15.08
C ILE A 315 -14.48 -3.44 -16.53
N THR A 316 -13.25 -3.27 -17.00
CA THR A 316 -12.95 -2.76 -18.34
C THR A 316 -12.36 -3.84 -19.26
N LYS A 317 -11.71 -4.87 -18.69
CA LYS A 317 -11.13 -5.97 -19.44
C LYS A 317 -10.98 -7.21 -18.55
N ALA A 318 -11.21 -8.37 -19.10
CA ALA A 318 -10.84 -9.66 -18.54
C ALA A 318 -10.01 -10.44 -19.57
N GLU A 319 -8.96 -11.10 -19.13
CA GLU A 319 -8.15 -11.99 -19.96
C GLU A 319 -8.27 -13.40 -19.42
N TRP A 320 -8.61 -14.32 -20.30
CA TRP A 320 -8.89 -15.71 -19.96
C TRP A 320 -7.93 -16.65 -20.66
N LEU A 321 -7.59 -17.75 -19.98
CA LEU A 321 -6.82 -18.85 -20.52
C LEU A 321 -7.63 -20.12 -20.45
N GLU A 322 -7.80 -20.82 -21.56
CA GLU A 322 -8.45 -22.12 -21.63
C GLU A 322 -7.76 -23.13 -20.72
N LYS A 323 -8.52 -23.76 -19.84
CA LYS A 323 -7.97 -24.78 -18.91
C LYS A 323 -7.31 -25.93 -19.66
N GLY A 324 -6.15 -26.35 -19.19
CA GLY A 324 -5.30 -27.36 -19.82
C GLY A 324 -4.31 -26.80 -20.85
N ARG A 325 -4.28 -25.47 -21.02
CA ARG A 325 -3.30 -24.75 -21.88
C ARG A 325 -2.29 -23.91 -21.09
N GLU A 326 -2.21 -24.10 -19.79
CA GLU A 326 -1.31 -23.38 -18.87
C GLU A 326 0.18 -23.69 -19.11
N TYR A 327 0.45 -24.77 -19.86
CA TYR A 327 1.81 -25.18 -20.18
C TYR A 327 1.89 -25.75 -21.60
N LEU A 328 3.05 -25.56 -22.21
CA LEU A 328 3.40 -26.18 -23.47
C LEU A 328 4.48 -27.24 -23.21
N PRO A 329 4.16 -28.54 -23.31
CA PRO A 329 5.14 -29.59 -23.10
C PRO A 329 6.14 -29.61 -24.25
N ILE A 330 7.45 -29.78 -23.94
CA ILE A 330 8.55 -29.81 -24.90
C ILE A 330 9.32 -31.13 -24.73
N ASP A 331 9.62 -31.80 -25.82
CA ASP A 331 10.59 -32.89 -25.84
C ASP A 331 12.02 -32.31 -25.82
N LEU A 332 12.67 -32.46 -24.65
CA LEU A 332 14.06 -31.96 -24.48
C LEU A 332 15.13 -32.71 -25.31
N ASN A 333 14.78 -33.83 -25.95
CA ASN A 333 15.69 -34.54 -26.81
C ASN A 333 15.61 -34.05 -28.27
N THR A 334 14.39 -33.78 -28.74
CA THR A 334 14.15 -33.31 -30.11
C THR A 334 14.10 -31.80 -30.23
N GLY A 335 13.82 -31.10 -29.12
CA GLY A 335 13.60 -29.65 -29.08
C GLY A 335 12.24 -29.22 -29.62
N GLU A 336 11.31 -30.16 -29.83
CA GLU A 336 10.02 -29.89 -30.43
C GLU A 336 8.92 -29.78 -29.36
N ALA A 337 7.94 -28.90 -29.62
CA ALA A 337 6.72 -28.85 -28.83
C ALA A 337 5.89 -30.12 -29.01
N LEU A 338 5.40 -30.70 -27.90
CA LEU A 338 4.53 -31.89 -27.93
C LEU A 338 3.04 -31.53 -28.03
N ALA A 339 2.72 -30.24 -27.99
CA ALA A 339 1.39 -29.71 -28.26
C ALA A 339 1.50 -28.51 -29.22
N GLU A 340 0.39 -28.14 -29.84
CA GLU A 340 0.33 -26.99 -30.73
C GLU A 340 0.52 -25.67 -29.93
N PRO A 341 1.56 -24.88 -30.20
CA PRO A 341 1.74 -23.59 -29.56
C PRO A 341 0.62 -22.61 -29.99
N PRO A 342 0.40 -21.53 -29.22
CA PRO A 342 -0.48 -20.45 -29.64
C PRO A 342 -0.11 -19.91 -31.02
N GLU A 343 -1.11 -19.37 -31.76
CA GLU A 343 -0.88 -18.85 -33.12
C GLU A 343 0.22 -17.80 -33.15
N GLY A 344 1.21 -18.03 -33.98
CA GLY A 344 2.39 -17.15 -34.14
C GLY A 344 3.47 -17.34 -33.07
N ALA A 345 3.22 -18.13 -32.02
CA ALA A 345 4.24 -18.46 -31.03
C ALA A 345 5.05 -19.70 -31.46
N GLY A 346 6.24 -19.83 -30.91
CA GLY A 346 7.08 -21.00 -31.13
C GLY A 346 7.99 -21.26 -29.95
N VAL A 347 8.40 -22.51 -29.82
CA VAL A 347 9.36 -22.95 -28.82
C VAL A 347 10.37 -23.89 -29.46
N SER A 348 11.62 -23.80 -29.01
CA SER A 348 12.65 -24.75 -29.37
C SER A 348 13.54 -25.03 -28.16
N ALA A 349 14.01 -26.25 -28.04
CA ALA A 349 15.00 -26.61 -27.03
C ALA A 349 16.28 -27.12 -27.71
N ARG A 350 17.42 -26.80 -27.11
CA ARG A 350 18.73 -27.30 -27.52
C ARG A 350 19.47 -27.78 -26.29
N ARG A 351 20.05 -28.97 -26.40
CA ARG A 351 20.96 -29.48 -25.36
C ARG A 351 22.38 -29.06 -25.74
N ASP A 352 23.08 -28.45 -24.84
CA ASP A 352 24.48 -28.02 -24.96
C ASP A 352 25.42 -29.15 -24.52
N GLU A 353 26.72 -29.05 -24.88
CA GLU A 353 27.74 -30.08 -24.65
C GLU A 353 27.97 -30.38 -23.14
N ASP A 354 27.69 -29.42 -22.27
CA ASP A 354 27.79 -29.53 -20.80
C ASP A 354 26.58 -30.23 -20.18
N GLY A 355 25.58 -30.59 -20.99
CA GLY A 355 24.34 -31.25 -20.56
C GLY A 355 23.23 -30.28 -20.14
N SER A 356 23.47 -28.97 -20.14
CA SER A 356 22.43 -27.95 -19.96
C SER A 356 21.44 -27.94 -21.13
N VAL A 357 20.22 -27.46 -20.89
CA VAL A 357 19.21 -27.33 -21.92
C VAL A 357 18.83 -25.88 -22.07
N ALA A 358 19.13 -25.29 -23.19
CA ALA A 358 18.66 -23.96 -23.57
C ALA A 358 17.27 -24.08 -24.21
N VAL A 359 16.29 -23.41 -23.66
CA VAL A 359 14.92 -23.30 -24.18
C VAL A 359 14.71 -21.88 -24.70
N ALA A 360 14.40 -21.77 -25.99
CA ALA A 360 14.04 -20.51 -26.60
C ALA A 360 12.52 -20.50 -26.83
N PHE A 361 11.86 -19.49 -26.30
CA PHE A 361 10.46 -19.22 -26.52
C PHE A 361 10.32 -17.88 -27.26
N TYR A 362 9.48 -17.82 -28.28
CA TYR A 362 9.12 -16.58 -28.94
C TYR A 362 7.62 -16.53 -29.17
N ALA A 363 7.05 -15.34 -28.98
CA ALA A 363 5.66 -15.06 -29.24
C ALA A 363 5.57 -13.77 -30.08
N PRO A 364 4.50 -13.63 -30.91
CA PRO A 364 4.31 -12.38 -31.62
C PRO A 364 4.08 -11.26 -30.62
N MET A 365 4.78 -10.14 -30.82
CA MET A 365 4.52 -8.96 -30.00
C MET A 365 3.14 -8.39 -30.31
N PRO A 366 2.34 -8.01 -29.32
CA PRO A 366 1.07 -7.34 -29.56
C PRO A 366 1.26 -6.08 -30.42
N PRO A 367 0.33 -5.74 -31.31
CA PRO A 367 0.44 -4.51 -32.09
C PRO A 367 0.53 -3.30 -31.16
N GLY A 368 1.60 -2.51 -31.26
CA GLY A 368 1.83 -1.30 -30.47
C GLY A 368 2.75 -1.50 -29.25
N SER A 369 3.41 -2.65 -29.11
CA SER A 369 4.36 -2.96 -28.02
C SER A 369 5.83 -2.66 -28.37
N ASP A 370 6.11 -1.68 -29.22
CA ASP A 370 7.46 -1.37 -29.74
C ASP A 370 8.49 -0.97 -28.66
N GLU A 371 8.16 -1.03 -27.37
CA GLU A 371 9.00 -0.55 -26.27
C GLU A 371 9.40 -1.59 -25.22
N TYR A 372 9.13 -2.88 -25.38
CA TYR A 372 9.63 -3.88 -24.45
C TYR A 372 10.93 -4.53 -24.95
N HIS A 373 12.05 -3.99 -24.47
CA HIS A 373 13.31 -4.70 -24.51
C HIS A 373 13.29 -5.82 -23.47
N LEU A 374 13.46 -7.06 -23.94
CA LEU A 374 13.75 -8.24 -23.12
C LEU A 374 15.18 -8.14 -22.58
#